data_a538b79f35e18eba630944238149ae78
#
_entry.id   a538b79f35e18eba630944238149ae78
#
_cell.length_a   1.000
_cell.length_b   1.000
_cell.length_c   1.000
_cell.angle_alpha   90.00
_cell.angle_beta   90.00
_cell.angle_gamma   90.00
#
_symmetry.space_group_name_H-M   'P 1'
#
loop_
_entity.id
_entity.type
_entity.pdbx_description
1 polymer ?
#
loop_
_entity_poly.entity_id
_entity_poly.type
_entity_poly.pdbx_seq_one_letter_code
_entity_poly.pdbx_strand_id
1 'polypeptide(L)'
;MRAALAFILITAVAALATSVSARESVDQGRKYFVDSGCYGCHLVGKTGTPIGPNLSNVGAKYSRSYLERWLRDPSSQRPNAHMPTLELSEQQVKDLAAFLSSLR
;
A
#
# COMPACT_ATOMS: atom_id res chain seq x y z
N MET A 1 27.82 29.09 49.65
CA MET A 1 27.48 29.06 48.20
C MET A 1 27.03 27.69 47.83
N ARG A 2 25.80 27.56 47.48
CA ARG A 2 25.23 26.28 47.08
C ARG A 2 24.91 26.40 45.61
N ALA A 3 25.61 25.68 44.77
CA ALA A 3 25.28 25.53 43.38
C ALA A 3 24.11 24.55 43.26
N ALA A 4 22.97 25.03 42.89
CA ALA A 4 21.85 24.16 42.54
C ALA A 4 22.15 23.58 41.18
N LEU A 5 22.55 22.31 41.12
CA LEU A 5 22.60 21.56 39.87
C LEU A 5 21.17 21.19 39.49
N ALA A 6 20.61 21.97 38.61
CA ALA A 6 19.39 21.57 37.96
C ALA A 6 19.70 20.45 36.96
N PHE A 7 19.41 19.22 37.35
CA PHE A 7 19.40 18.11 36.43
C PHE A 7 18.18 18.28 35.51
N ILE A 8 18.43 18.78 34.32
CA ILE A 8 17.43 18.73 33.27
C ILE A 8 17.40 17.26 32.80
N LEU A 9 16.43 16.52 33.30
CA LEU A 9 16.06 15.24 32.72
C LEU A 9 15.47 15.49 31.36
N ILE A 10 16.29 15.42 30.32
CA ILE A 10 15.79 15.32 28.96
C ILE A 10 15.32 13.89 28.80
N THR A 11 14.04 13.67 29.03
CA THR A 11 13.40 12.43 28.64
C THR A 11 13.28 12.43 27.13
N ALA A 12 14.18 11.74 26.47
CA ALA A 12 14.04 11.44 25.06
C ALA A 12 12.81 10.54 24.92
N VAL A 13 11.69 11.13 24.51
CA VAL A 13 10.53 10.37 24.09
C VAL A 13 10.89 9.77 22.74
N ALA A 14 11.36 8.53 22.75
CA ALA A 14 11.54 7.77 21.52
C ALA A 14 10.17 7.60 20.86
N ALA A 15 9.98 8.24 19.73
CA ALA A 15 8.74 8.13 18.98
C ALA A 15 8.59 6.69 18.45
N LEU A 16 7.66 5.94 19.01
CA LEU A 16 7.26 4.61 18.55
C LEU A 16 6.34 4.73 17.30
N ALA A 17 6.78 5.49 16.28
CA ALA A 17 5.93 5.82 15.14
C ALA A 17 6.02 4.80 13.99
N THR A 18 6.93 3.80 14.02
CA THR A 18 7.24 2.99 12.84
C THR A 18 6.32 1.80 12.59
N SER A 19 5.65 1.25 13.60
CA SER A 19 4.77 0.09 13.42
C SER A 19 3.34 0.44 12.98
N VAL A 20 2.87 1.64 13.28
CA VAL A 20 1.52 2.12 12.93
C VAL A 20 1.43 2.47 11.45
N SER A 21 2.50 3.01 10.86
CA SER A 21 2.56 3.48 9.48
C SER A 21 2.37 2.34 8.46
N ALA A 22 2.94 1.15 8.66
CA ALA A 22 2.78 0.01 7.75
C ALA A 22 1.33 -0.51 7.73
N ARG A 23 0.66 -0.55 8.89
CA ARG A 23 -0.74 -0.98 9.00
C ARG A 23 -1.69 0.03 8.38
N GLU A 24 -1.44 1.32 8.59
CA GLU A 24 -2.20 2.40 7.97
C GLU A 24 -2.10 2.33 6.45
N SER A 25 -0.93 2.05 5.89
CA SER A 25 -0.72 1.89 4.45
C SER A 25 -1.58 0.78 3.84
N VAL A 26 -1.71 -0.37 4.50
CA VAL A 26 -2.60 -1.45 4.06
C VAL A 26 -4.06 -1.02 4.08
N ASP A 27 -4.50 -0.37 5.15
CA ASP A 27 -5.88 0.10 5.28
C ASP A 27 -6.19 1.21 4.29
N GLN A 28 -5.28 2.15 4.07
CA GLN A 28 -5.41 3.16 3.04
C GLN A 28 -5.42 2.55 1.64
N GLY A 29 -4.58 1.55 1.40
CA GLY A 29 -4.57 0.82 0.14
C GLY A 29 -5.89 0.14 -0.16
N ARG A 30 -6.51 -0.47 0.84
CA ARG A 30 -7.86 -1.06 0.71
C ARG A 30 -8.88 0.02 0.33
N LYS A 31 -8.83 1.16 0.97
CA LYS A 31 -9.72 2.28 0.68
C LYS A 31 -9.53 2.79 -0.75
N TYR A 32 -8.30 2.99 -1.19
CA TYR A 32 -8.00 3.37 -2.57
C TYR A 32 -8.44 2.33 -3.57
N PHE A 33 -8.33 1.05 -3.23
CA PHE A 33 -8.79 -0.04 -4.08
C PHE A 33 -10.29 0.05 -4.37
N VAL A 34 -11.06 0.34 -3.34
CA VAL A 34 -12.52 0.59 -3.48
C VAL A 34 -12.77 1.87 -4.28
N ASP A 35 -12.17 2.98 -3.85
CA ASP A 35 -12.43 4.31 -4.40
C ASP A 35 -11.98 4.44 -5.87
N SER A 36 -10.94 3.74 -6.26
CA SER A 36 -10.43 3.75 -7.64
C SER A 36 -11.15 2.78 -8.57
N GLY A 37 -12.17 2.07 -8.08
CA GLY A 37 -13.00 1.20 -8.90
C GLY A 37 -12.35 -0.12 -9.31
N CYS A 38 -11.36 -0.61 -8.56
CA CYS A 38 -10.64 -1.85 -8.88
C CYS A 38 -11.55 -3.08 -8.87
N TYR A 39 -12.58 -3.09 -8.02
CA TYR A 39 -13.61 -4.13 -8.01
C TYR A 39 -14.45 -4.18 -9.29
N GLY A 40 -14.41 -3.13 -10.09
CA GLY A 40 -15.09 -3.12 -11.40
C GLY A 40 -14.54 -4.14 -12.38
N CYS A 41 -13.28 -4.57 -12.20
CA CYS A 41 -12.62 -5.55 -13.07
C CYS A 41 -12.00 -6.73 -12.33
N HIS A 42 -11.78 -6.62 -11.02
CA HIS A 42 -11.07 -7.63 -10.25
C HIS A 42 -11.91 -8.21 -9.12
N LEU A 43 -11.71 -9.51 -8.87
CA LEU A 43 -12.20 -10.20 -7.69
C LEU A 43 -11.16 -10.16 -6.57
N VAL A 44 -11.60 -9.91 -5.35
CA VAL A 44 -10.89 -10.23 -4.11
C VAL A 44 -11.87 -11.03 -3.24
N GLY A 45 -11.56 -12.29 -2.96
CA GLY A 45 -12.51 -13.20 -2.36
C GLY A 45 -13.74 -13.39 -3.26
N LYS A 46 -14.91 -13.07 -2.72
CA LYS A 46 -16.20 -13.13 -3.44
C LYS A 46 -16.69 -11.77 -3.92
N THR A 47 -15.93 -10.71 -3.68
CA THR A 47 -16.31 -9.34 -4.02
C THR A 47 -15.63 -8.93 -5.32
N GLY A 48 -16.37 -8.27 -6.18
CA GLY A 48 -15.85 -7.68 -7.42
C GLY A 48 -16.37 -8.36 -8.68
N THR A 49 -15.67 -8.18 -9.78
CA THR A 49 -16.05 -8.60 -11.11
C THR A 49 -14.92 -9.41 -11.77
N PRO A 50 -15.19 -10.55 -12.41
CA PRO A 50 -14.14 -11.41 -12.96
C PRO A 50 -13.76 -11.01 -14.41
N ILE A 51 -13.52 -9.75 -14.66
CA ILE A 51 -13.06 -9.25 -15.98
C ILE A 51 -11.54 -9.37 -16.06
N GLY A 52 -10.83 -8.87 -15.04
CA GLY A 52 -9.40 -9.01 -14.90
C GLY A 52 -9.02 -10.21 -14.04
N PRO A 53 -7.72 -10.42 -13.79
CA PRO A 53 -7.25 -11.49 -12.92
C PRO A 53 -7.84 -11.41 -11.51
N ASN A 54 -8.09 -12.56 -10.91
CA ASN A 54 -8.46 -12.66 -9.51
C ASN A 54 -7.26 -12.26 -8.63
N LEU A 55 -7.44 -11.29 -7.75
CA LEU A 55 -6.38 -10.72 -6.93
C LEU A 55 -6.33 -11.30 -5.51
N SER A 56 -7.16 -12.30 -5.20
CA SER A 56 -7.26 -12.85 -3.85
C SER A 56 -5.93 -13.32 -3.27
N ASN A 57 -5.00 -13.76 -4.12
CA ASN A 57 -3.69 -14.27 -3.72
C ASN A 57 -2.53 -13.56 -4.44
N VAL A 58 -2.76 -12.35 -4.92
CA VAL A 58 -1.78 -11.63 -5.75
C VAL A 58 -0.47 -11.33 -5.01
N GLY A 59 -0.53 -11.13 -3.70
CA GLY A 59 0.65 -10.90 -2.86
C GLY A 59 1.54 -12.13 -2.68
N ALA A 60 1.01 -13.33 -2.94
CA ALA A 60 1.82 -14.56 -2.97
C ALA A 60 2.51 -14.78 -4.32
N LYS A 61 2.00 -14.13 -5.39
CA LYS A 61 2.49 -14.33 -6.76
C LYS A 61 3.53 -13.29 -7.16
N TYR A 62 3.42 -12.06 -6.67
CA TYR A 62 4.25 -10.94 -7.09
C TYR A 62 4.81 -10.19 -5.88
N SER A 63 6.04 -9.68 -6.04
CA SER A 63 6.66 -8.82 -5.03
C SER A 63 5.94 -7.47 -4.95
N ARG A 64 6.07 -6.81 -3.80
CA ARG A 64 5.54 -5.47 -3.62
C ARG A 64 6.09 -4.49 -4.64
N SER A 65 7.39 -4.54 -4.94
CA SER A 65 8.02 -3.66 -5.92
C SER A 65 7.50 -3.90 -7.35
N TYR A 66 7.21 -5.15 -7.70
CA TYR A 66 6.56 -5.47 -8.98
C TYR A 66 5.16 -4.86 -9.04
N LEU A 67 4.38 -5.00 -7.97
CA LEU A 67 3.03 -4.45 -7.90
C LEU A 67 3.04 -2.92 -8.00
N GLU A 68 4.02 -2.26 -7.39
CA GLU A 68 4.19 -0.82 -7.54
C GLU A 68 4.47 -0.42 -9.00
N ARG A 69 5.37 -1.11 -9.68
CA ARG A 69 5.66 -0.85 -11.10
C ARG A 69 4.45 -1.10 -11.98
N TRP A 70 3.71 -2.18 -11.71
CA TRP A 70 2.48 -2.48 -12.44
C TRP A 70 1.44 -1.36 -12.26
N LEU A 71 1.22 -0.90 -11.04
CA LEU A 71 0.25 0.16 -10.75
C LEU A 71 0.61 1.49 -11.40
N ARG A 72 1.90 1.80 -11.55
CA ARG A 72 2.34 3.02 -12.21
C ARG A 72 2.08 2.99 -13.70
N ASP A 73 2.37 1.87 -14.33
CA ASP A 73 2.21 1.69 -15.77
C ASP A 73 2.17 0.19 -16.12
N PRO A 74 0.98 -0.39 -16.25
CA PRO A 74 0.85 -1.80 -16.60
C PRO A 74 1.54 -2.17 -17.91
N SER A 75 1.48 -1.32 -18.92
CA SER A 75 2.06 -1.57 -20.23
C SER A 75 3.60 -1.63 -20.22
N SER A 76 4.24 -1.00 -19.23
CA SER A 76 5.69 -1.08 -19.05
C SER A 76 6.15 -2.48 -18.63
N GLN A 77 5.28 -3.25 -17.95
CA GLN A 77 5.55 -4.62 -17.52
C GLN A 77 5.08 -5.65 -18.55
N ARG A 78 3.94 -5.38 -19.20
CA ARG A 78 3.38 -6.18 -20.30
C ARG A 78 2.87 -5.25 -21.38
N PRO A 79 3.50 -5.20 -22.57
CA PRO A 79 3.11 -4.27 -23.63
C PRO A 79 1.66 -4.39 -24.12
N ASN A 80 1.06 -5.58 -23.97
CA ASN A 80 -0.33 -5.85 -24.35
C ASN A 80 -1.29 -5.92 -23.14
N ALA A 81 -0.92 -5.30 -22.02
CA ALA A 81 -1.81 -5.22 -20.86
C ALA A 81 -3.09 -4.48 -21.22
N HIS A 82 -4.23 -5.04 -20.79
CA HIS A 82 -5.55 -4.41 -20.99
C HIS A 82 -5.96 -3.52 -19.82
N MET A 83 -5.32 -3.65 -18.67
CA MET A 83 -5.55 -2.76 -17.54
C MET A 83 -5.13 -1.34 -17.92
N PRO A 84 -6.03 -0.34 -17.79
CA PRO A 84 -5.67 1.03 -18.11
C PRO A 84 -4.66 1.59 -17.13
N THR A 85 -3.86 2.55 -17.58
CA THR A 85 -3.01 3.34 -16.69
C THR A 85 -3.89 4.28 -15.88
N LEU A 86 -3.78 4.20 -14.55
CA LEU A 86 -4.54 5.03 -13.63
C LEU A 86 -3.68 6.23 -13.20
N GLU A 87 -4.32 7.36 -13.00
CA GLU A 87 -3.65 8.54 -12.45
C GLU A 87 -3.56 8.44 -10.93
N LEU A 88 -2.55 7.69 -10.45
CA LEU A 88 -2.30 7.47 -9.04
C LEU A 88 -1.13 8.32 -8.57
N SER A 89 -1.25 8.93 -7.38
CA SER A 89 -0.11 9.51 -6.70
C SER A 89 0.87 8.44 -6.25
N GLU A 90 2.13 8.79 -6.01
CA GLU A 90 3.11 7.85 -5.48
C GLU A 90 2.68 7.24 -4.13
N GLN A 91 2.01 8.02 -3.29
CA GLN A 91 1.48 7.51 -2.02
C GLN A 91 0.38 6.48 -2.25
N GLN A 92 -0.53 6.75 -3.19
CA GLN A 92 -1.57 5.78 -3.56
C GLN A 92 -0.98 4.49 -4.13
N VAL A 93 0.03 4.58 -4.97
CA VAL A 93 0.75 3.42 -5.51
C VAL A 93 1.33 2.57 -4.37
N LYS A 94 2.02 3.21 -3.42
CA LYS A 94 2.63 2.51 -2.28
C LYS A 94 1.59 1.86 -1.37
N ASP A 95 0.53 2.56 -1.07
CA ASP A 95 -0.53 2.04 -0.20
C ASP A 95 -1.31 0.91 -0.88
N LEU A 96 -1.64 1.05 -2.17
CA LEU A 96 -2.26 0.00 -2.95
C LEU A 96 -1.36 -1.25 -3.03
N ALA A 97 -0.07 -1.07 -3.29
CA ALA A 97 0.86 -2.18 -3.34
C ALA A 97 0.99 -2.87 -1.97
N ALA A 98 0.96 -2.12 -0.87
CA ALA A 98 0.93 -2.69 0.48
C ALA A 98 -0.33 -3.54 0.71
N PHE A 99 -1.49 -3.04 0.32
CA PHE A 99 -2.75 -3.78 0.40
C PHE A 99 -2.71 -5.05 -0.45
N LEU A 100 -2.34 -4.93 -1.73
CA LEU A 100 -2.26 -6.07 -2.64
C LEU A 100 -1.24 -7.12 -2.15
N SER A 101 -0.11 -6.69 -1.60
CA SER A 101 0.89 -7.60 -1.02
C SER A 101 0.36 -8.37 0.19
N SER A 102 -0.65 -7.85 0.87
CA SER A 102 -1.30 -8.51 2.01
C SER A 102 -2.27 -9.61 1.58
N LEU A 103 -2.66 -9.66 0.32
CA LEU A 103 -3.58 -10.63 -0.24
C LEU A 103 -2.82 -11.93 -0.60
N ARG A 104 -2.86 -12.89 0.30
CA ARG A 104 -2.14 -14.17 0.20
C ARG A 104 -3.06 -15.36 0.42
#